data_af4083a3ac9b5eddba795360e2bfdb23
#
_entry.id   af4083a3ac9b5eddba795360e2bfdb23
#
_cell.length_a   1.000
_cell.length_b   1.000
_cell.length_c   1.000
_cell.angle_alpha   90.00
_cell.angle_beta   90.00
_cell.angle_gamma   90.00
#
_symmetry.space_group_name_H-M   'P 1'
#
loop_
_entity.id
_entity.type
_entity.pdbx_description
1 polymer ?
#
loop_
_entity_poly.entity_id
_entity_poly.type
_entity_poly.pdbx_seq_one_letter_code
_entity_poly.pdbx_strand_id
1 'polypeptide(L)'
;FHVYDTTGPYTEPNFVIDLHGGLPKNRNEWILERASSFKSKRKFNDSVTQLTYAKNGIITKEMEFAAARENSYSDENAKVTAEFVRNEIAEGRAIIPSNINHTELEPVVIGKNFLVKINANIGNSAVWSSTKEEVEKLIWSTRWGADTVMDLSTGKNIHNIREWIVRNSPVPIGTVPIYQAL
;
A
#
# COMPACT_ATOMS: atom_id res chain seq x y z
N PHE A 1 13.70 9.33 2.79
CA PHE A 1 12.25 9.19 2.96
C PHE A 1 11.83 9.60 4.36
N HIS A 2 10.64 10.20 4.48
CA HIS A 2 9.91 10.25 5.74
C HIS A 2 9.12 8.95 5.83
N VAL A 3 9.33 8.16 6.87
CA VAL A 3 8.69 6.85 7.05
C VAL A 3 7.86 6.91 8.31
N TYR A 4 6.55 6.78 8.18
CA TYR A 4 5.64 6.59 9.29
C TYR A 4 5.63 5.10 9.73
N ASP A 5 5.03 4.84 10.86
CA ASP A 5 4.51 3.51 11.18
C ASP A 5 3.26 3.21 10.31
N THR A 6 2.39 2.31 10.72
CA THR A 6 1.17 1.99 9.93
C THR A 6 0.15 3.13 9.92
N THR A 7 0.29 4.13 10.77
CA THR A 7 -0.71 5.19 10.96
C THR A 7 -0.68 6.25 9.86
N GLY A 8 0.43 6.35 9.09
CA GLY A 8 0.63 7.48 8.19
C GLY A 8 0.55 8.80 8.96
N PRO A 9 0.02 9.88 8.38
CA PRO A 9 -0.06 11.17 9.04
C PRO A 9 -1.18 11.27 10.09
N TYR A 10 -2.01 10.27 10.30
CA TYR A 10 -3.18 10.35 11.21
C TYR A 10 -2.84 10.54 12.68
N THR A 11 -1.60 10.35 13.09
CA THR A 11 -1.12 10.60 14.45
C THR A 11 -0.30 11.87 14.59
N GLU A 12 -0.10 12.63 13.52
CA GLU A 12 0.56 13.93 13.61
C GLU A 12 -0.33 14.95 14.35
N PRO A 13 0.23 15.75 15.28
CA PRO A 13 -0.56 16.64 16.14
C PRO A 13 -1.38 17.70 15.38
N ASN A 14 -0.94 18.10 14.20
CA ASN A 14 -1.57 19.17 13.41
C ASN A 14 -2.24 18.64 12.14
N PHE A 15 -2.34 17.32 11.96
CA PHE A 15 -2.96 16.75 10.78
C PHE A 15 -4.48 16.90 10.85
N VAL A 16 -5.03 17.63 9.90
CA VAL A 16 -6.48 17.77 9.75
C VAL A 16 -6.99 16.68 8.80
N ILE A 17 -7.88 15.85 9.30
CA ILE A 17 -8.49 14.77 8.51
C ILE A 17 -9.53 15.38 7.57
N ASP A 18 -9.21 15.39 6.27
CA ASP A 18 -10.17 15.69 5.21
C ASP A 18 -10.51 14.41 4.46
N LEU A 19 -11.64 13.80 4.80
CA LEU A 19 -12.05 12.52 4.19
C LEU A 19 -12.34 12.65 2.69
N HIS A 20 -12.72 13.85 2.21
CA HIS A 20 -12.98 14.09 0.79
C HIS A 20 -11.71 14.32 0.00
N GLY A 21 -10.75 15.06 0.56
CA GLY A 21 -9.46 15.32 -0.06
C GLY A 21 -8.53 14.12 -0.06
N GLY A 22 -8.67 13.25 0.94
CA GLY A 22 -7.80 12.09 1.14
C GLY A 22 -6.41 12.47 1.63
N LEU A 23 -5.51 11.49 1.60
CA LEU A 23 -4.11 11.65 1.99
C LEU A 23 -3.26 12.26 0.88
N PRO A 24 -2.07 12.81 1.20
CA PRO A 24 -1.11 13.26 0.20
C PRO A 24 -0.69 12.14 -0.76
N LYS A 25 -0.60 12.47 -2.05
CA LYS A 25 -0.28 11.51 -3.14
C LYS A 25 1.23 11.31 -3.28
N ASN A 26 1.89 10.86 -2.22
CA ASN A 26 3.35 10.78 -2.09
C ASN A 26 4.03 9.94 -3.18
N ARG A 27 3.35 8.92 -3.74
CA ARG A 27 3.90 8.05 -4.78
C ARG A 27 3.68 8.57 -6.20
N ASN A 28 2.92 9.63 -6.38
CA ASN A 28 2.58 10.10 -7.73
C ASN A 28 3.84 10.44 -8.55
N GLU A 29 4.77 11.17 -7.97
CA GLU A 29 6.04 11.53 -8.62
C GLU A 29 6.86 10.28 -8.99
N TRP A 30 7.01 9.31 -8.08
CA TRP A 30 7.75 8.07 -8.33
C TRP A 30 7.18 7.28 -9.52
N ILE A 31 5.85 7.24 -9.63
CA ILE A 31 5.15 6.55 -10.72
C ILE A 31 5.38 7.28 -12.05
N LEU A 32 5.29 8.62 -12.07
CA LEU A 32 5.50 9.42 -13.27
C LEU A 32 6.95 9.37 -13.76
N GLU A 33 7.93 9.50 -12.86
CA GLU A 33 9.36 9.37 -13.19
C GLU A 33 9.66 8.01 -13.81
N ARG A 34 9.15 6.94 -13.19
CA ARG A 34 9.32 5.58 -13.70
C ARG A 34 8.65 5.40 -15.05
N ALA A 35 7.44 5.88 -15.24
CA ALA A 35 6.73 5.82 -16.51
C ALA A 35 7.47 6.56 -17.64
N SER A 36 8.08 7.71 -17.36
CA SER A 36 8.87 8.47 -18.32
C SER A 36 10.16 7.74 -18.71
N SER A 37 10.86 7.18 -17.74
CA SER A 37 12.13 6.46 -17.93
C SER A 37 11.97 5.17 -18.76
N PHE A 38 10.80 4.54 -18.73
CA PHE A 38 10.54 3.28 -19.45
C PHE A 38 9.92 3.46 -20.83
N LYS A 39 9.34 4.61 -21.15
CA LYS A 39 8.77 4.89 -22.49
C LYS A 39 9.78 4.71 -23.64
N SER A 40 11.06 4.91 -23.38
CA SER A 40 12.13 4.78 -24.37
C SER A 40 12.71 3.37 -24.52
N LYS A 41 12.42 2.45 -23.59
CA LYS A 41 13.00 1.09 -23.52
C LYS A 41 11.96 -0.03 -23.64
N ARG A 42 10.79 0.23 -24.24
CA ARG A 42 9.71 -0.78 -24.33
C ARG A 42 10.11 -2.00 -25.19
N LYS A 43 10.67 -3.00 -24.50
CA LYS A 43 10.59 -4.43 -24.85
C LYS A 43 9.90 -5.23 -23.74
N PHE A 44 9.32 -4.55 -22.77
CA PHE A 44 8.58 -5.22 -21.68
C PHE A 44 7.13 -5.39 -22.13
N ASN A 45 6.57 -6.60 -22.03
CA ASN A 45 5.13 -6.77 -21.95
C ASN A 45 4.58 -5.71 -21.00
N ASP A 46 3.51 -5.03 -21.35
CA ASP A 46 2.94 -3.82 -20.72
C ASP A 46 2.70 -3.87 -19.19
N SER A 47 3.28 -4.84 -18.50
CA SER A 47 3.15 -5.05 -17.06
C SER A 47 4.01 -4.06 -16.26
N VAL A 48 3.37 -3.33 -15.36
CA VAL A 48 3.97 -2.34 -14.46
C VAL A 48 4.09 -2.84 -13.00
N THR A 49 4.20 -4.15 -12.81
CA THR A 49 4.28 -4.75 -11.48
C THR A 49 5.67 -4.66 -10.86
N GLN A 50 5.76 -4.65 -9.54
CA GLN A 50 7.03 -4.69 -8.81
C GLN A 50 7.84 -5.93 -9.18
N LEU A 51 7.18 -7.08 -9.43
CA LEU A 51 7.82 -8.30 -9.91
C LEU A 51 8.52 -8.10 -11.26
N THR A 52 7.88 -7.41 -12.19
CA THR A 52 8.47 -7.12 -13.50
C THR A 52 9.73 -6.28 -13.36
N TYR A 53 9.72 -5.23 -12.55
CA TYR A 53 10.90 -4.42 -12.29
C TYR A 53 12.01 -5.24 -11.62
N ALA A 54 11.68 -6.01 -10.58
CA ALA A 54 12.64 -6.84 -9.86
C ALA A 54 13.34 -7.86 -10.75
N LYS A 55 12.60 -8.60 -11.59
CA LYS A 55 13.16 -9.56 -12.56
C LYS A 55 14.08 -8.94 -13.60
N ASN A 56 13.92 -7.65 -13.86
CA ASN A 56 14.80 -6.90 -14.77
C ASN A 56 15.94 -6.15 -14.05
N GLY A 57 16.18 -6.48 -12.80
CA GLY A 57 17.28 -5.92 -12.02
C GLY A 57 17.05 -4.47 -11.57
N ILE A 58 15.81 -3.98 -11.68
CA ILE A 58 15.47 -2.59 -11.39
C ILE A 58 14.99 -2.47 -9.95
N ILE A 59 15.62 -1.60 -9.19
CA ILE A 59 15.18 -1.18 -7.86
C ILE A 59 14.24 0.01 -8.02
N THR A 60 13.04 -0.12 -7.48
CA THR A 60 12.03 0.95 -7.49
C THR A 60 12.06 1.75 -6.20
N LYS A 61 11.50 2.95 -6.21
CA LYS A 61 11.34 3.75 -4.98
C LYS A 61 10.52 3.04 -3.92
N GLU A 62 9.56 2.22 -4.33
CA GLU A 62 8.80 1.39 -3.42
C GLU A 62 9.66 0.34 -2.71
N MET A 63 10.66 -0.24 -3.38
CA MET A 63 11.62 -1.19 -2.76
C MET A 63 12.56 -0.48 -1.79
N GLU A 64 13.05 0.71 -2.15
CA GLU A 64 13.86 1.55 -1.26
C GLU A 64 13.08 1.95 -0.01
N PHE A 65 11.83 2.40 -0.17
CA PHE A 65 10.95 2.78 0.93
C PHE A 65 10.65 1.60 1.86
N ALA A 66 10.30 0.45 1.29
CA ALA A 66 10.01 -0.76 2.06
C ALA A 66 11.24 -1.23 2.86
N ALA A 67 12.45 -1.16 2.28
CA ALA A 67 13.69 -1.45 3.00
C ALA A 67 13.92 -0.47 4.17
N ALA A 68 13.70 0.82 3.95
CA ALA A 68 13.80 1.82 5.01
C ALA A 68 12.82 1.56 6.16
N ARG A 69 11.57 1.17 5.84
CA ARG A 69 10.54 0.83 6.82
C ARG A 69 10.90 -0.42 7.63
N GLU A 70 11.39 -1.49 7.00
CA GLU A 70 11.85 -2.69 7.71
C GLU A 70 12.98 -2.35 8.70
N ASN A 71 13.89 -1.47 8.32
CA ASN A 71 15.01 -1.05 9.16
C ASN A 71 14.61 -0.14 10.33
N SER A 72 13.43 0.49 10.28
CA SER A 72 12.95 1.34 11.39
C SER A 72 12.62 0.54 12.65
N TYR A 73 12.46 -0.76 12.54
CA TYR A 73 12.12 -1.68 13.63
C TYR A 73 13.19 -2.75 13.86
N SER A 74 14.30 -2.73 13.11
CA SER A 74 15.35 -3.75 13.18
C SER A 74 16.55 -3.27 13.99
N ASP A 75 17.22 -4.20 14.68
CA ASP A 75 18.52 -3.95 15.29
C ASP A 75 19.56 -3.58 14.22
N GLU A 76 20.55 -2.75 14.57
CA GLU A 76 21.56 -2.21 13.65
C GLU A 76 22.34 -3.28 12.85
N ASN A 77 22.32 -4.53 13.29
CA ASN A 77 23.08 -5.65 12.71
C ASN A 77 22.33 -6.41 11.60
N ALA A 78 21.06 -6.12 11.35
CA ALA A 78 20.23 -6.85 10.39
C ALA A 78 19.60 -5.90 9.35
N LYS A 79 20.42 -5.09 8.69
CA LYS A 79 19.92 -4.12 7.72
C LYS A 79 19.40 -4.79 6.45
N VAL A 80 18.12 -4.58 6.17
CA VAL A 80 17.47 -4.91 4.90
C VAL A 80 17.89 -3.86 3.86
N THR A 81 18.47 -4.29 2.73
CA THR A 81 18.79 -3.40 1.61
C THR A 81 17.72 -3.43 0.53
N ALA A 82 17.66 -2.39 -0.29
CA ALA A 82 16.75 -2.36 -1.44
C ALA A 82 17.05 -3.47 -2.46
N GLU A 83 18.34 -3.85 -2.62
CA GLU A 83 18.76 -4.98 -3.42
C GLU A 83 18.23 -6.31 -2.87
N PHE A 84 18.26 -6.49 -1.54
CA PHE A 84 17.70 -7.67 -0.90
C PHE A 84 16.18 -7.74 -1.16
N VAL A 85 15.45 -6.64 -0.96
CA VAL A 85 14.01 -6.57 -1.26
C VAL A 85 13.75 -6.93 -2.74
N ARG A 86 14.51 -6.33 -3.67
CA ARG A 86 14.41 -6.64 -5.11
C ARG A 86 14.62 -8.12 -5.38
N ASN A 87 15.66 -8.73 -4.80
CA ASN A 87 16.00 -10.14 -5.01
C ASN A 87 14.88 -11.06 -4.50
N GLU A 88 14.35 -10.80 -3.30
CA GLU A 88 13.23 -11.57 -2.74
C GLU A 88 11.97 -11.49 -3.60
N ILE A 89 11.69 -10.32 -4.17
CA ILE A 89 10.56 -10.15 -5.10
C ILE A 89 10.84 -10.88 -6.43
N ALA A 90 12.04 -10.76 -7.00
CA ALA A 90 12.41 -11.41 -8.26
C ALA A 90 12.28 -12.94 -8.18
N GLU A 91 12.62 -13.51 -7.03
CA GLU A 91 12.54 -14.94 -6.73
C GLU A 91 11.12 -15.40 -6.31
N GLY A 92 10.16 -14.48 -6.21
CA GLY A 92 8.79 -14.79 -5.82
C GLY A 92 8.59 -15.10 -4.34
N ARG A 93 9.54 -14.75 -3.48
CA ARG A 93 9.46 -14.96 -2.02
C ARG A 93 8.88 -13.78 -1.26
N ALA A 94 8.73 -12.63 -1.93
CA ALA A 94 8.13 -11.42 -1.36
C ALA A 94 7.29 -10.67 -2.40
N ILE A 95 6.38 -9.83 -1.91
CA ILE A 95 5.58 -8.90 -2.70
C ILE A 95 5.58 -7.51 -2.05
N ILE A 96 5.41 -6.48 -2.87
CA ILE A 96 5.00 -5.14 -2.44
C ILE A 96 3.64 -4.87 -3.09
N PRO A 97 2.52 -4.95 -2.36
CA PRO A 97 1.20 -4.66 -2.88
C PRO A 97 1.03 -3.15 -3.06
N SER A 98 1.40 -2.65 -4.23
CA SER A 98 1.58 -1.23 -4.51
C SER A 98 0.93 -0.87 -5.85
N ASN A 99 -0.42 -0.78 -5.85
CA ASN A 99 -1.19 -0.40 -7.03
C ASN A 99 -0.79 1.03 -7.47
N ILE A 100 -0.60 1.22 -8.78
CA ILE A 100 -0.26 2.54 -9.36
C ILE A 100 -1.37 3.58 -9.17
N ASN A 101 -2.62 3.15 -9.00
CA ASN A 101 -3.77 4.03 -8.74
C ASN A 101 -3.96 4.36 -7.25
N HIS A 102 -3.19 3.73 -6.36
CA HIS A 102 -3.17 4.06 -4.93
C HIS A 102 -1.93 4.87 -4.61
N THR A 103 -1.96 6.14 -4.98
CA THR A 103 -0.82 7.07 -4.91
C THR A 103 -0.50 7.53 -3.49
N GLU A 104 -1.47 7.44 -2.58
CA GLU A 104 -1.40 7.78 -1.16
C GLU A 104 -0.68 6.72 -0.33
N LEU A 105 -0.56 5.51 -0.87
CA LEU A 105 0.02 4.35 -0.22
C LEU A 105 1.47 4.56 0.19
N GLU A 106 1.81 4.18 1.41
CA GLU A 106 3.16 3.94 1.87
C GLU A 106 3.52 2.46 1.70
N PRO A 107 4.52 2.12 0.85
CA PRO A 107 4.81 0.73 0.52
C PRO A 107 5.24 -0.11 1.73
N VAL A 108 4.73 -1.33 1.79
CA VAL A 108 5.20 -2.38 2.71
C VAL A 108 5.63 -3.60 1.90
N VAL A 109 6.63 -4.34 2.39
CA VAL A 109 7.02 -5.62 1.82
C VAL A 109 6.43 -6.75 2.67
N ILE A 110 5.88 -7.76 2.01
CA ILE A 110 5.32 -8.96 2.65
C ILE A 110 6.10 -10.16 2.12
N GLY A 111 6.70 -10.92 3.02
CA GLY A 111 7.49 -12.09 2.65
C GLY A 111 8.13 -12.76 3.85
N LYS A 112 8.58 -14.01 3.66
CA LYS A 112 9.10 -14.86 4.73
C LYS A 112 10.30 -14.25 5.48
N ASN A 113 11.10 -13.46 4.80
CA ASN A 113 12.35 -12.89 5.33
C ASN A 113 12.19 -11.45 5.83
N PHE A 114 10.96 -11.00 6.05
CA PHE A 114 10.61 -9.66 6.52
C PHE A 114 9.77 -9.74 7.80
N LEU A 115 9.59 -8.61 8.45
CA LEU A 115 8.74 -8.51 9.64
C LEU A 115 7.31 -8.97 9.31
N VAL A 116 6.67 -9.62 10.27
CA VAL A 116 5.26 -10.05 10.15
C VAL A 116 4.37 -8.85 9.96
N LYS A 117 3.42 -8.95 9.03
CA LYS A 117 2.44 -7.91 8.74
C LYS A 117 1.07 -8.32 9.25
N ILE A 118 0.39 -7.38 9.88
CA ILE A 118 -0.97 -7.58 10.44
C ILE A 118 -2.00 -7.08 9.43
N ASN A 119 -2.99 -7.91 9.14
CA ASN A 119 -4.13 -7.52 8.32
C ASN A 119 -5.36 -7.27 9.19
N ALA A 120 -6.03 -6.14 8.99
CA ALA A 120 -7.35 -5.87 9.56
C ALA A 120 -8.44 -6.05 8.49
N ASN A 121 -9.64 -6.40 8.93
CA ASN A 121 -10.81 -6.50 8.07
C ASN A 121 -11.80 -5.39 8.40
N ILE A 122 -12.28 -4.72 7.37
CA ILE A 122 -13.39 -3.75 7.42
C ILE A 122 -14.42 -4.10 6.34
N GLY A 123 -15.50 -3.40 6.27
CA GLY A 123 -16.47 -3.56 5.19
C GLY A 123 -17.88 -3.22 5.64
N ASN A 124 -18.67 -2.66 4.71
CA ASN A 124 -20.08 -2.43 4.92
C ASN A 124 -20.92 -3.64 4.50
N SER A 125 -22.11 -3.73 5.07
CA SER A 125 -23.13 -4.70 4.66
C SER A 125 -24.39 -3.98 4.15
N ALA A 126 -25.35 -4.74 3.61
CA ALA A 126 -26.62 -4.19 3.14
C ALA A 126 -27.43 -3.48 4.25
N VAL A 127 -27.12 -3.74 5.52
CA VAL A 127 -27.89 -3.32 6.70
C VAL A 127 -27.14 -2.27 7.52
N TRP A 128 -25.82 -2.08 7.31
CA TRP A 128 -25.00 -1.29 8.23
C TRP A 128 -23.80 -0.60 7.57
N SER A 129 -23.50 0.57 8.09
CA SER A 129 -22.41 1.51 7.89
C SER A 129 -22.41 2.35 6.60
N SER A 130 -22.13 3.63 6.82
CA SER A 130 -21.93 4.65 5.79
C SER A 130 -20.47 4.63 5.27
N THR A 131 -20.23 5.30 4.14
CA THR A 131 -18.87 5.52 3.60
C THR A 131 -17.91 6.15 4.62
N LYS A 132 -18.42 7.15 5.39
CA LYS A 132 -17.63 7.82 6.43
C LYS A 132 -17.20 6.86 7.53
N GLU A 133 -18.13 6.02 8.00
CA GLU A 133 -17.84 5.03 9.04
C GLU A 133 -16.83 3.97 8.56
N GLU A 134 -16.87 3.59 7.28
CA GLU A 134 -15.85 2.68 6.73
C GLU A 134 -14.44 3.32 6.72
N VAL A 135 -14.35 4.60 6.38
CA VAL A 135 -13.06 5.32 6.46
C VAL A 135 -12.61 5.50 7.90
N GLU A 136 -13.52 5.76 8.83
CA GLU A 136 -13.20 5.82 10.27
C GLU A 136 -12.65 4.46 10.77
N LYS A 137 -13.27 3.34 10.37
CA LYS A 137 -12.77 2.00 10.69
C LYS A 137 -11.39 1.74 10.10
N LEU A 138 -11.13 2.18 8.86
CA LEU A 138 -9.80 2.14 8.26
C LEU A 138 -8.78 2.90 9.11
N ILE A 139 -9.06 4.15 9.46
CA ILE A 139 -8.16 5.00 10.26
C ILE A 139 -7.86 4.34 11.61
N TRP A 140 -8.88 3.81 12.29
CA TRP A 140 -8.68 3.07 13.54
C TRP A 140 -7.84 1.82 13.34
N SER A 141 -8.07 1.05 12.28
CA SER A 141 -7.27 -0.14 11.98
C SER A 141 -5.79 0.18 11.85
N THR A 142 -5.45 1.24 11.11
CA THR A 142 -4.05 1.68 10.94
C THR A 142 -3.44 2.20 12.23
N ARG A 143 -4.19 2.96 13.03
CA ARG A 143 -3.76 3.45 14.35
C ARG A 143 -3.46 2.31 15.34
N TRP A 144 -4.11 1.17 15.18
CA TRP A 144 -3.87 -0.03 15.98
C TRP A 144 -2.87 -1.00 15.34
N GLY A 145 -2.13 -0.56 14.33
CA GLY A 145 -0.99 -1.29 13.79
C GLY A 145 -1.30 -2.23 12.62
N ALA A 146 -2.43 -2.06 11.93
CA ALA A 146 -2.67 -2.82 10.72
C ALA A 146 -1.73 -2.37 9.59
N ASP A 147 -0.95 -3.30 9.06
CA ASP A 147 -0.06 -3.09 7.91
C ASP A 147 -0.79 -3.20 6.57
N THR A 148 -1.92 -3.89 6.56
CA THR A 148 -2.82 -4.03 5.42
C THR A 148 -4.27 -4.04 5.91
N VAL A 149 -5.20 -3.64 5.04
CA VAL A 149 -6.62 -3.70 5.34
C VAL A 149 -7.37 -4.39 4.22
N MET A 150 -8.26 -5.33 4.56
CA MET A 150 -9.18 -5.98 3.63
C MET A 150 -10.54 -5.30 3.70
N ASP A 151 -11.00 -4.77 2.58
CA ASP A 151 -12.37 -4.31 2.39
C ASP A 151 -13.25 -5.49 1.97
N LEU A 152 -14.07 -5.97 2.90
CA LEU A 152 -15.01 -7.08 2.73
C LEU A 152 -16.43 -6.59 2.45
N SER A 153 -16.59 -5.40 1.91
CA SER A 153 -17.90 -4.79 1.64
C SER A 153 -18.78 -5.63 0.72
N THR A 154 -20.04 -5.80 1.12
CA THR A 154 -21.09 -6.52 0.38
C THR A 154 -22.34 -5.66 0.15
N GLY A 155 -22.37 -4.44 0.66
CA GLY A 155 -23.50 -3.52 0.57
C GLY A 155 -23.60 -2.81 -0.77
N LYS A 156 -24.44 -1.78 -0.81
CA LYS A 156 -24.61 -0.93 -2.00
C LYS A 156 -23.42 0.03 -2.14
N ASN A 157 -23.18 0.51 -3.37
CA ASN A 157 -22.14 1.50 -3.69
C ASN A 157 -20.70 1.08 -3.32
N ILE A 158 -20.36 -0.21 -3.39
CA ILE A 158 -19.05 -0.76 -3.04
C ILE A 158 -17.91 0.01 -3.72
N HIS A 159 -18.02 0.35 -5.00
CA HIS A 159 -16.99 1.09 -5.73
C HIS A 159 -16.69 2.46 -5.13
N ASN A 160 -17.73 3.22 -4.80
CA ASN A 160 -17.57 4.54 -4.22
C ASN A 160 -16.98 4.47 -2.82
N ILE A 161 -17.44 3.54 -2.00
CA ILE A 161 -16.89 3.31 -0.65
C ILE A 161 -15.42 2.93 -0.73
N ARG A 162 -15.07 2.03 -1.62
CA ARG A 162 -13.68 1.59 -1.84
C ARG A 162 -12.77 2.72 -2.32
N GLU A 163 -13.27 3.58 -3.21
CA GLU A 163 -12.49 4.75 -3.62
C GLU A 163 -12.15 5.66 -2.44
N TRP A 164 -13.11 5.93 -1.55
CA TRP A 164 -12.86 6.68 -0.33
C TRP A 164 -11.86 5.99 0.60
N ILE A 165 -12.01 4.68 0.79
CA ILE A 165 -11.07 3.87 1.58
C ILE A 165 -9.66 4.01 1.00
N VAL A 166 -9.49 3.83 -0.30
CA VAL A 166 -8.19 3.89 -0.97
C VAL A 166 -7.58 5.29 -0.87
N ARG A 167 -8.36 6.37 -1.09
CA ARG A 167 -7.86 7.76 -0.98
C ARG A 167 -7.42 8.14 0.43
N ASN A 168 -7.96 7.47 1.44
CA ASN A 168 -7.67 7.73 2.85
C ASN A 168 -6.74 6.68 3.49
N SER A 169 -6.21 5.73 2.73
CA SER A 169 -5.38 4.66 3.27
C SER A 169 -3.89 4.88 3.04
N PRO A 170 -3.08 4.91 4.11
CA PRO A 170 -1.62 4.85 3.99
C PRO A 170 -1.11 3.42 3.80
N VAL A 171 -1.97 2.40 3.96
CA VAL A 171 -1.61 0.97 3.84
C VAL A 171 -2.31 0.30 2.66
N PRO A 172 -1.79 -0.82 2.14
CA PRO A 172 -2.43 -1.56 1.05
C PRO A 172 -3.86 -1.99 1.39
N ILE A 173 -4.76 -1.85 0.41
CA ILE A 173 -6.14 -2.31 0.51
C ILE A 173 -6.32 -3.56 -0.34
N GLY A 174 -6.71 -4.66 0.31
CA GLY A 174 -7.17 -5.88 -0.34
C GLY A 174 -8.69 -5.88 -0.50
N THR A 175 -9.20 -6.69 -1.43
CA THR A 175 -10.64 -6.85 -1.68
C THR A 175 -10.98 -8.30 -1.96
N VAL A 176 -12.27 -8.65 -1.87
CA VAL A 176 -12.79 -9.98 -2.22
C VAL A 176 -13.70 -9.84 -3.44
N PRO A 177 -13.19 -10.04 -4.67
CA PRO A 177 -13.95 -9.78 -5.90
C PRO A 177 -15.23 -10.58 -6.01
N ILE A 178 -15.29 -11.80 -5.49
CA ILE A 178 -16.47 -12.64 -5.55
C ILE A 178 -17.68 -12.03 -4.81
N TYR A 179 -17.46 -11.24 -3.77
CA TYR A 179 -18.55 -10.56 -3.05
C TYR A 179 -19.21 -9.46 -3.89
N GLN A 180 -18.54 -9.01 -4.92
CA GLN A 180 -19.01 -7.98 -5.83
C GLN A 180 -19.61 -8.55 -7.12
N ALA A 181 -19.34 -9.82 -7.41
CA ALA A 181 -19.83 -10.51 -8.59
C ALA A 181 -21.24 -11.10 -8.41
N LEU A 182 -21.77 -11.09 -7.19
CA LEU A 182 -23.12 -11.48 -6.83
C LEU A 182 -24.02 -10.23 -6.85
#